data_2421740d02541d27fd91088bbdf7b606
#
_entry.id   2421740d02541d27fd91088bbdf7b606
#
_cell.length_a   1.000
_cell.length_b   1.000
_cell.length_c   1.000
_cell.angle_alpha   90.00
_cell.angle_beta   90.00
_cell.angle_gamma   90.00
#
_symmetry.space_group_name_H-M   'P 1'
#
loop_
_entity.id
_entity.type
_entity.pdbx_description
1 polymer ?
#
loop_
_entity_poly.entity_id
_entity_poly.type
_entity_poly.pdbx_seq_one_letter_code
_entity_poly.pdbx_strand_id
1 'polypeptide(L)'
;MNQQFGKLYLIPALLGATNAEQVIPAGTLEVVRTLRFFVVENVRTARRMLSKMQMPCPIDELQFVELDKHNPGNLDLMTYLGPALEGNDIGVMSEAGTPCVADPGALVVELAHQAGVQVVPLTGPNAMILALMASGFNGQSFAFHGYLPIKNPERVQKIKALERQSQANDETELFIETPFRNNAMIEELVRNCHPNTMLCVACDITMPDEKIVSKPISDWKSIKYDWNKKPAVFLIYSNKFRKKY
;
A
#
# COMPACT_ATOMS: atom_id res chain seq x y z
N MET A 1 -7.51 8.21 -39.43
CA MET A 1 -7.15 6.92 -38.79
C MET A 1 -7.23 7.18 -37.30
N ASN A 2 -8.09 6.46 -36.54
CA ASN A 2 -8.10 6.59 -35.09
C ASN A 2 -6.78 5.99 -34.59
N GLN A 3 -5.89 6.82 -34.12
CA GLN A 3 -4.67 6.37 -33.45
C GLN A 3 -5.09 5.60 -32.20
N GLN A 4 -4.81 4.31 -32.15
CA GLN A 4 -5.10 3.49 -30.97
C GLN A 4 -3.98 3.72 -29.97
N PHE A 5 -4.29 4.35 -28.85
CA PHE A 5 -3.35 4.52 -27.73
C PHE A 5 -2.99 3.17 -27.11
N GLY A 6 -1.80 3.08 -26.55
CA GLY A 6 -1.43 2.00 -25.63
C GLY A 6 -2.19 2.13 -24.30
N LYS A 7 -1.96 1.19 -23.39
CA LYS A 7 -2.60 1.12 -22.08
C LYS A 7 -1.66 1.50 -20.96
N LEU A 8 -2.21 2.05 -19.89
CA LEU A 8 -1.51 2.26 -18.62
C LEU A 8 -1.82 1.11 -17.67
N TYR A 9 -0.86 0.24 -17.41
CA TYR A 9 -0.97 -0.86 -16.46
C TYR A 9 -0.51 -0.45 -15.07
N LEU A 10 -1.34 -0.67 -14.04
CA LEU A 10 -0.98 -0.44 -12.65
C LEU A 10 -0.40 -1.74 -12.09
N ILE A 11 0.92 -1.78 -11.92
CA ILE A 11 1.68 -2.99 -11.62
C ILE A 11 1.90 -3.11 -10.10
N PRO A 12 1.38 -4.17 -9.44
CA PRO A 12 1.65 -4.39 -8.04
C PRO A 12 3.11 -4.78 -7.80
N ALA A 13 3.70 -4.19 -6.77
CA ALA A 13 5.03 -4.50 -6.28
C ALA A 13 4.98 -5.50 -5.11
N LEU A 14 6.10 -6.19 -4.85
CA LEU A 14 6.24 -7.03 -3.66
C LEU A 14 6.19 -6.18 -2.39
N LEU A 15 5.60 -6.71 -1.32
CA LEU A 15 5.60 -6.02 -0.01
C LEU A 15 6.93 -6.15 0.72
N GLY A 16 7.77 -7.11 0.31
CA GLY A 16 9.06 -7.34 0.94
C GLY A 16 9.93 -8.38 0.21
N ALA A 17 10.83 -9.02 0.94
CA ALA A 17 11.78 -9.99 0.41
C ALA A 17 11.13 -11.36 0.21
N THR A 18 10.28 -11.50 -0.81
CA THR A 18 9.64 -12.76 -1.20
C THR A 18 9.82 -13.02 -2.70
N ASN A 19 9.49 -14.23 -3.16
CA ASN A 19 9.47 -14.57 -4.57
C ASN A 19 8.21 -13.99 -5.25
N ALA A 20 8.38 -13.37 -6.41
CA ALA A 20 7.26 -12.76 -7.15
C ALA A 20 6.17 -13.78 -7.51
N GLU A 21 6.55 -14.98 -7.92
CA GLU A 21 5.62 -16.05 -8.33
C GLU A 21 4.75 -16.58 -7.19
N GLN A 22 5.13 -16.34 -5.92
CA GLN A 22 4.35 -16.77 -4.76
C GLN A 22 3.20 -15.80 -4.42
N VAL A 23 3.34 -14.51 -4.79
CA VAL A 23 2.40 -13.47 -4.34
C VAL A 23 1.79 -12.65 -5.47
N ILE A 24 2.37 -12.69 -6.67
CA ILE A 24 1.84 -12.04 -7.86
C ILE A 24 1.27 -13.11 -8.80
N PRO A 25 0.00 -13.00 -9.21
CA PRO A 25 -0.62 -13.97 -10.13
C PRO A 25 0.15 -14.10 -11.45
N ALA A 26 0.18 -15.31 -12.02
CA ALA A 26 0.87 -15.61 -13.29
C ALA A 26 0.43 -14.68 -14.42
N GLY A 27 -0.89 -14.44 -14.57
CA GLY A 27 -1.41 -13.54 -15.60
C GLY A 27 -0.94 -12.09 -15.44
N THR A 28 -0.71 -11.62 -14.19
CA THR A 28 -0.09 -10.30 -13.94
C THR A 28 1.38 -10.31 -14.41
N LEU A 29 2.14 -11.35 -14.06
CA LEU A 29 3.54 -11.47 -14.49
C LEU A 29 3.66 -11.56 -16.02
N GLU A 30 2.75 -12.27 -16.68
CA GLU A 30 2.71 -12.35 -18.15
C GLU A 30 2.53 -10.96 -18.78
N VAL A 31 1.59 -10.16 -18.31
CA VAL A 31 1.40 -8.79 -18.78
C VAL A 31 2.65 -7.94 -18.52
N VAL A 32 3.20 -7.95 -17.31
CA VAL A 32 4.39 -7.15 -16.96
C VAL A 32 5.56 -7.47 -17.87
N ARG A 33 5.77 -8.74 -18.22
CA ARG A 33 6.86 -9.21 -19.10
C ARG A 33 6.77 -8.69 -20.53
N THR A 34 5.61 -8.24 -20.99
CA THR A 34 5.46 -7.61 -22.31
C THR A 34 5.88 -6.15 -22.34
N LEU A 35 5.88 -5.47 -21.19
CA LEU A 35 6.11 -4.03 -21.12
C LEU A 35 7.59 -3.65 -21.29
N ARG A 36 7.81 -2.44 -21.79
CA ARG A 36 9.16 -1.86 -22.01
C ARG A 36 9.29 -0.48 -21.36
N PHE A 37 8.18 0.20 -21.09
CA PHE A 37 8.14 1.57 -20.57
C PHE A 37 7.52 1.57 -19.17
N PHE A 38 8.21 2.20 -18.21
CA PHE A 38 7.79 2.19 -16.81
C PHE A 38 7.87 3.60 -16.20
N VAL A 39 6.80 4.00 -15.53
CA VAL A 39 6.76 5.16 -14.65
C VAL A 39 6.88 4.65 -13.21
N VAL A 40 7.86 5.12 -12.46
CA VAL A 40 8.23 4.53 -11.18
C VAL A 40 8.54 5.59 -10.13
N GLU A 41 8.38 5.25 -8.86
CA GLU A 41 8.78 6.13 -7.76
C GLU A 41 10.30 6.17 -7.55
N ASN A 42 10.99 5.07 -7.86
CA ASN A 42 12.42 4.92 -7.73
C ASN A 42 12.94 3.87 -8.71
N VAL A 43 13.80 4.29 -9.63
CA VAL A 43 14.33 3.44 -10.70
C VAL A 43 15.09 2.23 -10.15
N ARG A 44 15.89 2.42 -9.08
CA ARG A 44 16.69 1.33 -8.50
C ARG A 44 15.81 0.24 -7.90
N THR A 45 14.75 0.62 -7.20
CA THR A 45 13.79 -0.33 -6.61
C THR A 45 13.02 -1.06 -7.71
N ALA A 46 12.54 -0.33 -8.73
CA ALA A 46 11.81 -0.90 -9.86
C ALA A 46 12.65 -1.93 -10.65
N ARG A 47 13.91 -1.60 -10.97
CA ARG A 47 14.84 -2.54 -11.65
C ARG A 47 15.00 -3.85 -10.87
N ARG A 48 15.18 -3.78 -9.55
CA ARG A 48 15.28 -4.97 -8.69
C ARG A 48 13.99 -5.78 -8.69
N MET A 49 12.84 -5.10 -8.68
CA MET A 49 11.53 -5.74 -8.70
C MET A 49 11.30 -6.47 -10.02
N LEU A 50 11.51 -5.79 -11.15
CA LEU A 50 11.35 -6.37 -12.48
C LEU A 50 12.31 -7.54 -12.73
N SER A 51 13.54 -7.48 -12.18
CA SER A 51 14.46 -8.62 -12.21
C SER A 51 13.88 -9.84 -11.48
N LYS A 52 13.23 -9.65 -10.31
CA LYS A 52 12.54 -10.73 -9.61
C LYS A 52 11.30 -11.26 -10.35
N MET A 53 10.69 -10.44 -11.19
CA MET A 53 9.57 -10.84 -12.05
C MET A 53 10.03 -11.57 -13.34
N GLN A 54 11.35 -11.76 -13.51
CA GLN A 54 11.96 -12.52 -14.61
C GLN A 54 11.59 -11.96 -15.99
N MET A 55 11.93 -10.68 -16.21
CA MET A 55 11.73 -10.04 -17.52
C MET A 55 12.42 -10.82 -18.63
N PRO A 56 11.82 -10.96 -19.84
CA PRO A 56 12.40 -11.72 -20.95
C PRO A 56 13.53 -10.99 -21.68
N CYS A 57 13.86 -9.77 -21.28
CA CYS A 57 14.94 -8.96 -21.83
C CYS A 57 15.82 -8.41 -20.71
N PRO A 58 17.05 -7.99 -21.01
CA PRO A 58 17.92 -7.29 -20.08
C PRO A 58 17.20 -6.07 -19.45
N ILE A 59 17.38 -5.88 -18.15
CA ILE A 59 16.76 -4.74 -17.44
C ILE A 59 17.23 -3.39 -17.99
N ASP A 60 18.42 -3.32 -18.56
CA ASP A 60 18.98 -2.11 -19.16
C ASP A 60 18.33 -1.70 -20.49
N GLU A 61 17.58 -2.60 -21.12
CA GLU A 61 16.76 -2.29 -22.30
C GLU A 61 15.40 -1.68 -21.94
N LEU A 62 15.02 -1.71 -20.67
CA LEU A 62 13.77 -1.11 -20.21
C LEU A 62 13.93 0.41 -20.01
N GLN A 63 12.89 1.14 -20.35
CA GLN A 63 12.85 2.59 -20.22
C GLN A 63 12.09 2.99 -18.95
N PHE A 64 12.70 3.88 -18.17
CA PHE A 64 12.17 4.33 -16.90
C PHE A 64 12.03 5.84 -16.87
N VAL A 65 10.88 6.31 -16.36
CA VAL A 65 10.65 7.69 -15.95
C VAL A 65 10.37 7.69 -14.46
N GLU A 66 11.15 8.46 -13.70
CA GLU A 66 10.95 8.58 -12.25
C GLU A 66 9.97 9.71 -11.96
N LEU A 67 9.02 9.45 -11.05
CA LEU A 67 8.05 10.44 -10.59
C LEU A 67 8.75 11.52 -9.77
N ASP A 68 8.56 12.77 -10.13
CA ASP A 68 9.07 13.90 -9.35
C ASP A 68 8.27 14.09 -8.06
N LYS A 69 8.83 13.59 -6.96
CA LYS A 69 8.23 13.71 -5.62
C LYS A 69 8.27 15.13 -5.05
N HIS A 70 9.12 16.00 -5.61
CA HIS A 70 9.33 17.37 -5.12
C HIS A 70 8.40 18.38 -5.79
N ASN A 71 7.88 18.06 -6.96
CA ASN A 71 6.96 18.91 -7.70
C ASN A 71 5.75 18.14 -8.28
N PRO A 72 4.93 17.53 -7.44
CA PRO A 72 3.85 16.64 -7.89
C PRO A 72 2.77 17.35 -8.72
N GLY A 73 2.72 18.67 -8.72
CA GLY A 73 1.76 19.47 -9.51
C GLY A 73 2.20 19.78 -10.94
N ASN A 74 3.45 19.50 -11.32
CA ASN A 74 3.97 19.77 -12.65
C ASN A 74 4.19 18.48 -13.44
N LEU A 75 3.10 17.74 -13.69
CA LEU A 75 3.14 16.53 -14.50
C LEU A 75 3.06 16.90 -15.99
N ASP A 76 4.17 16.73 -16.68
CA ASP A 76 4.18 16.81 -18.13
C ASP A 76 3.64 15.53 -18.76
N LEU A 77 2.54 15.69 -19.51
CA LEU A 77 1.84 14.58 -20.17
C LEU A 77 2.78 13.76 -21.06
N MET A 78 3.63 14.42 -21.85
CA MET A 78 4.53 13.72 -22.79
C MET A 78 5.63 12.95 -22.06
N THR A 79 6.12 13.47 -20.93
CA THR A 79 7.12 12.80 -20.11
C THR A 79 6.58 11.48 -19.54
N TYR A 80 5.35 11.45 -19.04
CA TYR A 80 4.80 10.28 -18.36
C TYR A 80 3.98 9.35 -19.26
N LEU A 81 3.29 9.89 -20.27
CA LEU A 81 2.38 9.14 -21.13
C LEU A 81 2.76 9.15 -22.60
N GLY A 82 3.85 9.81 -23.01
CA GLY A 82 4.29 9.89 -24.40
C GLY A 82 4.26 8.53 -25.11
N PRO A 83 4.92 7.48 -24.59
CA PRO A 83 4.88 6.17 -25.21
C PRO A 83 3.44 5.61 -25.38
N ALA A 84 2.54 5.85 -24.43
CA ALA A 84 1.15 5.39 -24.55
C ALA A 84 0.39 6.15 -25.64
N LEU A 85 0.63 7.44 -25.80
CA LEU A 85 0.04 8.24 -26.87
C LEU A 85 0.55 7.81 -28.26
N GLU A 86 1.72 7.19 -28.33
CA GLU A 86 2.31 6.59 -29.54
C GLU A 86 1.87 5.14 -29.79
N GLY A 87 1.00 4.58 -28.92
CA GLY A 87 0.46 3.22 -29.06
C GLY A 87 1.22 2.13 -28.31
N ASN A 88 2.20 2.48 -27.47
CA ASN A 88 2.93 1.51 -26.63
C ASN A 88 2.27 1.36 -25.27
N ASP A 89 2.22 0.15 -24.74
CA ASP A 89 1.78 -0.11 -23.37
C ASP A 89 2.84 0.34 -22.37
N ILE A 90 2.40 0.98 -21.28
CA ILE A 90 3.26 1.47 -20.20
C ILE A 90 2.82 0.92 -18.83
N GLY A 91 3.74 0.81 -17.88
CA GLY A 91 3.46 0.36 -16.52
C GLY A 91 3.75 1.43 -15.48
N VAL A 92 2.90 1.56 -14.47
CA VAL A 92 3.17 2.36 -13.25
C VAL A 92 3.45 1.41 -12.10
N MET A 93 4.54 1.65 -11.36
CA MET A 93 4.95 0.86 -10.19
C MET A 93 5.25 1.76 -9.00
N SER A 94 4.75 1.37 -7.84
CA SER A 94 5.17 1.92 -6.55
C SER A 94 6.35 1.13 -5.93
N GLU A 95 6.86 1.59 -4.80
CA GLU A 95 7.93 0.88 -4.10
C GLU A 95 7.46 -0.38 -3.39
N ALA A 96 6.16 -0.49 -3.02
CA ALA A 96 5.59 -1.68 -2.38
C ALA A 96 4.06 -1.76 -2.57
N GLY A 97 3.53 -2.95 -2.79
CA GLY A 97 2.10 -3.21 -2.88
C GLY A 97 1.43 -2.69 -4.15
N THR A 98 0.15 -2.36 -4.06
CA THR A 98 -0.63 -1.81 -5.18
C THR A 98 -0.29 -0.35 -5.41
N PRO A 99 0.07 0.05 -6.65
CA PRO A 99 0.38 1.44 -6.96
C PRO A 99 -0.88 2.31 -6.86
N CYS A 100 -0.68 3.62 -6.79
CA CYS A 100 -1.71 4.66 -6.69
C CYS A 100 -2.51 4.66 -5.37
N VAL A 101 -2.06 3.89 -4.38
CA VAL A 101 -2.64 3.89 -3.02
C VAL A 101 -1.57 4.33 -2.03
N ALA A 102 -1.71 5.53 -1.50
CA ALA A 102 -0.71 6.20 -0.65
C ALA A 102 0.64 6.48 -1.35
N ASP A 103 0.64 6.61 -2.66
CA ASP A 103 1.81 6.95 -3.47
C ASP A 103 1.45 7.96 -4.59
N PRO A 104 2.44 8.62 -5.21
CA PRO A 104 2.22 9.67 -6.22
C PRO A 104 1.71 9.15 -7.57
N GLY A 105 1.67 7.83 -7.81
CA GLY A 105 1.22 7.24 -9.07
C GLY A 105 -0.22 7.61 -9.45
N ALA A 106 -1.06 7.96 -8.46
CA ALA A 106 -2.44 8.40 -8.70
C ALA A 106 -2.52 9.59 -9.68
N LEU A 107 -1.53 10.48 -9.68
CA LEU A 107 -1.47 11.62 -10.59
C LEU A 107 -1.27 11.20 -12.06
N VAL A 108 -0.50 10.13 -12.30
CA VAL A 108 -0.33 9.57 -13.66
C VAL A 108 -1.63 8.95 -14.15
N VAL A 109 -2.38 8.31 -13.25
CA VAL A 109 -3.70 7.77 -13.56
C VAL A 109 -4.69 8.89 -13.93
N GLU A 110 -4.67 10.00 -13.18
CA GLU A 110 -5.48 11.17 -13.50
C GLU A 110 -5.16 11.72 -14.91
N LEU A 111 -3.87 11.89 -15.23
CA LEU A 111 -3.44 12.28 -16.58
C LEU A 111 -3.90 11.31 -17.66
N ALA A 112 -3.81 9.99 -17.40
CA ALA A 112 -4.23 8.97 -18.34
C ALA A 112 -5.73 9.07 -18.67
N HIS A 113 -6.56 9.28 -17.64
CA HIS A 113 -8.00 9.51 -17.85
C HIS A 113 -8.27 10.79 -18.64
N GLN A 114 -7.57 11.89 -18.36
CA GLN A 114 -7.69 13.15 -19.09
C GLN A 114 -7.29 13.00 -20.57
N ALA A 115 -6.26 12.20 -20.85
CA ALA A 115 -5.76 11.94 -22.19
C ALA A 115 -6.54 10.87 -22.95
N GLY A 116 -7.48 10.16 -22.31
CA GLY A 116 -8.21 9.05 -22.93
C GLY A 116 -7.40 7.74 -23.06
N VAL A 117 -6.30 7.61 -22.30
CA VAL A 117 -5.50 6.38 -22.21
C VAL A 117 -6.21 5.38 -21.28
N GLN A 118 -6.41 4.15 -21.74
CA GLN A 118 -7.03 3.11 -20.93
C GLN A 118 -6.16 2.72 -19.74
N VAL A 119 -6.72 2.81 -18.53
CA VAL A 119 -6.08 2.37 -17.29
C VAL A 119 -6.49 0.95 -16.96
N VAL A 120 -5.52 0.08 -16.67
CA VAL A 120 -5.73 -1.35 -16.38
C VAL A 120 -5.04 -1.71 -15.06
N PRO A 121 -5.78 -1.84 -13.94
CA PRO A 121 -5.20 -2.31 -12.69
C PRO A 121 -4.90 -3.81 -12.78
N LEU A 122 -3.68 -4.19 -12.36
CA LEU A 122 -3.27 -5.58 -12.28
C LEU A 122 -3.41 -6.11 -10.85
N THR A 123 -3.76 -7.39 -10.73
CA THR A 123 -3.93 -8.06 -9.44
C THR A 123 -2.60 -8.34 -8.76
N GLY A 124 -2.49 -8.03 -7.47
CA GLY A 124 -1.32 -8.35 -6.66
C GLY A 124 -1.49 -7.98 -5.19
N PRO A 125 -0.45 -8.10 -4.36
CA PRO A 125 -0.55 -7.93 -2.93
C PRO A 125 -0.83 -6.48 -2.53
N ASN A 126 -1.73 -6.32 -1.56
CA ASN A 126 -2.05 -5.04 -0.91
C ASN A 126 -2.01 -5.22 0.61
N ALA A 127 -1.05 -4.56 1.28
CA ALA A 127 -0.84 -4.75 2.71
C ALA A 127 -2.06 -4.37 3.56
N MET A 128 -2.79 -3.31 3.19
CA MET A 128 -3.96 -2.85 3.93
C MET A 128 -5.10 -3.88 3.85
N ILE A 129 -5.40 -4.37 2.66
CA ILE A 129 -6.47 -5.37 2.46
C ILE A 129 -6.10 -6.70 3.10
N LEU A 130 -4.86 -7.16 2.97
CA LEU A 130 -4.41 -8.40 3.62
C LEU A 130 -4.46 -8.29 5.15
N ALA A 131 -4.07 -7.15 5.71
CA ALA A 131 -4.18 -6.88 7.14
C ALA A 131 -5.64 -6.84 7.60
N LEU A 132 -6.54 -6.20 6.84
CA LEU A 132 -7.97 -6.17 7.14
C LEU A 132 -8.58 -7.57 7.12
N MET A 133 -8.29 -8.37 6.10
CA MET A 133 -8.73 -9.77 6.01
C MET A 133 -8.31 -10.58 7.23
N ALA A 134 -7.08 -10.41 7.69
CA ALA A 134 -6.51 -11.16 8.80
C ALA A 134 -6.88 -10.62 10.18
N SER A 135 -7.40 -9.40 10.28
CA SER A 135 -7.74 -8.75 11.55
C SER A 135 -8.97 -9.35 12.24
N GLY A 136 -9.93 -9.86 11.47
CA GLY A 136 -11.25 -10.26 11.95
C GLY A 136 -12.17 -9.09 12.31
N PHE A 137 -11.88 -7.87 11.80
CA PHE A 137 -12.67 -6.66 12.02
C PHE A 137 -13.72 -6.46 10.91
N ASN A 138 -14.47 -5.35 10.97
CA ASN A 138 -15.48 -5.05 9.96
C ASN A 138 -14.81 -4.74 8.61
N GLY A 139 -15.04 -5.58 7.61
CA GLY A 139 -14.54 -5.41 6.25
C GLY A 139 -15.54 -4.74 5.28
N GLN A 140 -16.77 -4.43 5.76
CA GLN A 140 -17.76 -3.71 4.95
C GLN A 140 -17.64 -2.19 5.08
N SER A 141 -17.17 -1.73 6.26
CA SER A 141 -16.90 -0.33 6.53
C SER A 141 -15.49 -0.20 7.09
N PHE A 142 -14.61 0.46 6.35
CA PHE A 142 -13.23 0.71 6.77
C PHE A 142 -12.68 1.97 6.12
N ALA A 143 -11.78 2.64 6.84
CA ALA A 143 -11.09 3.83 6.35
C ALA A 143 -9.58 3.69 6.52
N PHE A 144 -8.83 4.12 5.50
CA PHE A 144 -7.37 4.20 5.55
C PHE A 144 -6.92 5.64 5.73
N HIS A 145 -6.08 5.89 6.73
CA HIS A 145 -5.66 7.23 7.16
C HIS A 145 -4.20 7.58 6.82
N GLY A 146 -3.48 6.68 6.12
CA GLY A 146 -2.06 6.90 5.87
C GLY A 146 -1.24 6.94 7.16
N TYR A 147 -0.29 7.88 7.25
CA TYR A 147 0.51 8.10 8.46
C TYR A 147 -0.24 9.01 9.45
N LEU A 148 -0.21 8.64 10.74
CA LEU A 148 -0.71 9.52 11.78
C LEU A 148 0.29 10.64 12.09
N PRO A 149 -0.14 11.77 12.71
CA PRO A 149 0.74 12.87 13.06
C PRO A 149 1.97 12.43 13.87
N ILE A 150 3.13 12.97 13.53
CA ILE A 150 4.39 12.61 14.20
C ILE A 150 4.45 13.17 15.61
N LYS A 151 3.88 14.35 15.83
CA LYS A 151 3.99 15.10 17.09
C LYS A 151 2.86 14.76 18.05
N ASN A 152 3.16 14.64 19.33
CA ASN A 152 2.21 14.79 20.43
C ASN A 152 1.98 16.30 20.68
N PRO A 153 0.75 16.75 21.01
CA PRO A 153 -0.46 15.99 21.31
C PRO A 153 -1.34 15.61 20.09
N GLU A 154 -1.00 16.04 18.88
CA GLU A 154 -1.82 15.86 17.68
C GLU A 154 -2.07 14.38 17.39
N ARG A 155 -1.04 13.53 17.55
CA ARG A 155 -1.14 12.09 17.34
C ARG A 155 -2.15 11.46 18.32
N VAL A 156 -2.09 11.83 19.59
CA VAL A 156 -3.03 11.34 20.61
C VAL A 156 -4.46 11.79 20.31
N GLN A 157 -4.66 13.04 19.87
CA GLN A 157 -5.98 13.53 19.45
C GLN A 157 -6.52 12.74 18.26
N LYS A 158 -5.66 12.43 17.25
CA LYS A 158 -6.06 11.63 16.08
C LYS A 158 -6.41 10.20 16.49
N ILE A 159 -5.62 9.53 17.34
CA ILE A 159 -5.92 8.18 17.85
C ILE A 159 -7.30 8.16 18.53
N LYS A 160 -7.58 9.10 19.43
CA LYS A 160 -8.88 9.19 20.12
C LYS A 160 -10.03 9.52 19.15
N ALA A 161 -9.77 10.29 18.11
CA ALA A 161 -10.75 10.58 17.07
C ALA A 161 -11.10 9.33 16.27
N LEU A 162 -10.09 8.55 15.84
CA LEU A 162 -10.29 7.29 15.13
C LEU A 162 -11.06 6.28 15.96
N GLU A 163 -10.74 6.11 17.23
CA GLU A 163 -11.47 5.20 18.11
C GLU A 163 -12.96 5.60 18.23
N ARG A 164 -13.25 6.91 18.39
CA ARG A 164 -14.64 7.40 18.42
C ARG A 164 -15.36 7.19 17.09
N GLN A 165 -14.66 7.43 15.95
CA GLN A 165 -15.20 7.23 14.62
C GLN A 165 -15.52 5.74 14.38
N SER A 166 -14.59 4.86 14.71
CA SER A 166 -14.79 3.41 14.67
C SER A 166 -16.03 2.99 15.45
N GLN A 167 -16.20 3.52 16.69
CA GLN A 167 -17.33 3.19 17.54
C GLN A 167 -18.66 3.76 17.02
N ALA A 168 -18.64 4.96 16.45
CA ALA A 168 -19.84 5.64 15.98
C ALA A 168 -20.38 5.03 14.69
N ASN A 169 -19.48 4.62 13.78
CA ASN A 169 -19.81 4.21 12.43
C ASN A 169 -19.72 2.67 12.21
N ASP A 170 -19.33 1.91 13.25
CA ASP A 170 -19.01 0.48 13.12
C ASP A 170 -17.94 0.23 12.03
N GLU A 171 -16.89 1.04 12.03
CA GLU A 171 -15.87 1.13 10.98
C GLU A 171 -14.50 0.69 11.48
N THR A 172 -13.75 0.00 10.64
CA THR A 172 -12.35 -0.34 10.91
C THR A 172 -11.43 0.79 10.44
N GLU A 173 -10.60 1.31 11.34
CA GLU A 173 -9.65 2.38 11.05
C GLU A 173 -8.26 1.81 10.80
N LEU A 174 -7.75 1.95 9.58
CA LEU A 174 -6.43 1.48 9.17
C LEU A 174 -5.46 2.66 9.07
N PHE A 175 -4.22 2.44 9.50
CA PHE A 175 -3.14 3.40 9.33
C PHE A 175 -1.78 2.69 9.30
N ILE A 176 -0.75 3.41 8.88
CA ILE A 176 0.62 2.92 8.81
C ILE A 176 1.55 3.79 9.65
N GLU A 177 2.70 3.23 10.00
CA GLU A 177 3.78 3.95 10.67
C GLU A 177 5.11 3.60 10.03
N THR A 178 6.10 4.48 10.22
CA THR A 178 7.47 4.16 9.83
C THR A 178 8.00 3.01 10.68
N PRO A 179 8.77 2.07 10.10
CA PRO A 179 9.21 0.86 10.80
C PRO A 179 9.93 1.10 12.12
N PHE A 180 10.58 2.25 12.28
CA PHE A 180 11.33 2.58 13.50
C PHE A 180 10.47 3.05 14.68
N ARG A 181 9.16 3.31 14.46
CA ARG A 181 8.27 3.85 15.48
C ARG A 181 7.11 2.91 15.85
N ASN A 182 7.12 1.67 15.36
CA ASN A 182 6.04 0.72 15.60
C ASN A 182 5.81 0.46 17.09
N ASN A 183 6.86 0.19 17.86
CA ASN A 183 6.73 -0.03 19.31
C ASN A 183 6.14 1.19 20.01
N ALA A 184 6.62 2.39 19.70
CA ALA A 184 6.11 3.63 20.28
C ALA A 184 4.65 3.87 19.91
N MET A 185 4.22 3.53 18.67
CA MET A 185 2.82 3.62 18.26
C MET A 185 1.95 2.66 19.05
N ILE A 186 2.38 1.40 19.25
CA ILE A 186 1.65 0.42 20.07
C ILE A 186 1.49 0.94 21.52
N GLU A 187 2.58 1.43 22.11
CA GLU A 187 2.51 2.00 23.47
C GLU A 187 1.52 3.16 23.57
N GLU A 188 1.46 4.03 22.57
CA GLU A 188 0.51 5.14 22.57
C GLU A 188 -0.93 4.68 22.39
N LEU A 189 -1.20 3.70 21.54
CA LEU A 189 -2.51 3.09 21.41
C LEU A 189 -2.95 2.45 22.73
N VAL A 190 -2.06 1.70 23.39
CA VAL A 190 -2.33 1.05 24.68
C VAL A 190 -2.60 2.06 25.80
N ARG A 191 -1.99 3.25 25.76
CA ARG A 191 -2.21 4.31 26.76
C ARG A 191 -3.49 5.10 26.54
N ASN A 192 -3.93 5.26 25.29
CA ASN A 192 -4.95 6.23 24.90
C ASN A 192 -6.27 5.63 24.43
N CYS A 193 -6.30 4.38 24.00
CA CYS A 193 -7.52 3.70 23.61
C CYS A 193 -8.19 2.98 24.79
N HIS A 194 -9.50 2.74 24.65
CA HIS A 194 -10.26 1.97 25.63
C HIS A 194 -9.76 0.51 25.70
N PRO A 195 -9.71 -0.12 26.91
CA PRO A 195 -9.20 -1.49 27.07
C PRO A 195 -9.87 -2.56 26.19
N ASN A 196 -11.15 -2.37 25.85
CA ASN A 196 -11.92 -3.28 25.01
C ASN A 196 -11.80 -2.99 23.51
N THR A 197 -11.20 -1.87 23.11
CA THR A 197 -10.94 -1.59 21.70
C THR A 197 -10.00 -2.64 21.16
N MET A 198 -10.33 -3.19 20.00
CA MET A 198 -9.50 -4.19 19.32
C MET A 198 -8.37 -3.47 18.59
N LEU A 199 -7.17 -3.98 18.72
CA LEU A 199 -6.00 -3.58 17.96
C LEU A 199 -5.46 -4.79 17.19
N CYS A 200 -5.28 -4.64 15.89
CA CYS A 200 -4.52 -5.56 15.06
C CYS A 200 -3.26 -4.87 14.55
N VAL A 201 -2.14 -5.54 14.66
CA VAL A 201 -0.86 -5.15 14.03
C VAL A 201 -0.42 -6.27 13.14
N ALA A 202 -0.25 -5.97 11.85
CA ALA A 202 0.16 -6.91 10.82
C ALA A 202 1.52 -6.46 10.25
N CYS A 203 2.56 -7.21 10.57
CA CYS A 203 3.95 -6.96 10.16
C CYS A 203 4.42 -7.97 9.14
N ASP A 204 5.34 -7.54 8.28
CA ASP A 204 6.05 -8.39 7.33
C ASP A 204 5.09 -9.26 6.48
N ILE A 205 3.91 -8.71 6.12
CA ILE A 205 2.86 -9.40 5.38
C ILE A 205 3.43 -9.98 4.08
N THR A 206 3.12 -11.23 3.79
CA THR A 206 3.64 -12.06 2.69
C THR A 206 5.11 -12.46 2.80
N MET A 207 5.80 -12.12 3.88
CA MET A 207 7.18 -12.52 4.12
C MET A 207 7.26 -13.75 5.04
N PRO A 208 8.39 -14.48 5.06
CA PRO A 208 8.55 -15.66 5.94
C PRO A 208 8.35 -15.36 7.43
N ASP A 209 8.69 -14.12 7.86
CA ASP A 209 8.56 -13.67 9.25
C ASP A 209 7.24 -12.94 9.52
N GLU A 210 6.22 -13.14 8.68
CA GLU A 210 4.90 -12.55 8.86
C GLU A 210 4.38 -12.74 10.29
N LYS A 211 3.97 -11.64 10.91
CA LYS A 211 3.40 -11.64 12.25
C LYS A 211 2.15 -10.79 12.30
N ILE A 212 1.00 -11.44 12.52
CA ILE A 212 -0.29 -10.75 12.66
C ILE A 212 -0.85 -11.07 14.04
N VAL A 213 -1.15 -10.02 14.81
CA VAL A 213 -1.72 -10.14 16.16
C VAL A 213 -2.93 -9.23 16.25
N SER A 214 -4.10 -9.84 16.57
CA SER A 214 -5.38 -9.14 16.73
C SER A 214 -5.92 -9.43 18.13
N LYS A 215 -5.92 -8.44 19.02
CA LYS A 215 -6.35 -8.58 20.43
C LYS A 215 -6.96 -7.29 20.99
N PRO A 216 -7.73 -7.36 22.10
CA PRO A 216 -8.11 -6.18 22.85
C PRO A 216 -6.88 -5.42 23.35
N ILE A 217 -6.98 -4.11 23.45
CA ILE A 217 -5.93 -3.22 23.99
C ILE A 217 -5.44 -3.70 25.36
N SER A 218 -6.34 -4.19 26.23
CA SER A 218 -5.98 -4.73 27.56
C SER A 218 -4.89 -5.80 27.51
N ASP A 219 -4.85 -6.59 26.47
CA ASP A 219 -3.98 -7.77 26.34
C ASP A 219 -2.61 -7.44 25.72
N TRP A 220 -2.49 -6.28 25.08
CA TRP A 220 -1.26 -5.89 24.37
C TRP A 220 -0.06 -5.69 25.29
N LYS A 221 -0.26 -5.33 26.56
CA LYS A 221 0.83 -5.22 27.54
C LYS A 221 1.57 -6.53 27.80
N SER A 222 0.92 -7.67 27.55
CA SER A 222 1.51 -9.01 27.74
C SER A 222 2.32 -9.49 26.51
N ILE A 223 2.21 -8.81 25.37
CA ILE A 223 2.84 -9.23 24.12
C ILE A 223 4.29 -8.74 24.13
N LYS A 224 5.21 -9.71 24.25
CA LYS A 224 6.65 -9.48 24.17
C LYS A 224 7.14 -9.75 22.75
N TYR A 225 7.16 -8.73 21.90
CA TYR A 225 7.65 -8.80 20.54
C TYR A 225 8.20 -7.44 20.10
N ASP A 226 9.34 -7.43 19.45
CA ASP A 226 9.90 -6.20 18.88
C ASP A 226 9.33 -5.98 17.46
N TRP A 227 8.45 -5.00 17.34
CA TRP A 227 7.78 -4.62 16.11
C TRP A 227 8.59 -3.63 15.26
N ASN A 228 9.68 -3.08 15.79
CA ASN A 228 10.49 -2.11 15.08
C ASN A 228 11.25 -2.74 13.90
N LYS A 229 11.62 -1.88 12.94
CA LYS A 229 12.34 -2.22 11.71
C LYS A 229 11.57 -3.16 10.77
N LYS A 230 10.26 -3.25 10.93
CA LYS A 230 9.36 -4.08 10.13
C LYS A 230 8.30 -3.21 9.48
N PRO A 231 7.97 -3.39 8.19
CA PRO A 231 6.78 -2.76 7.61
C PRO A 231 5.54 -3.27 8.33
N ALA A 232 4.67 -2.38 8.76
CA ALA A 232 3.50 -2.74 9.53
C ALA A 232 2.26 -1.93 9.15
N VAL A 233 1.10 -2.61 9.19
CA VAL A 233 -0.22 -2.00 9.12
C VAL A 233 -0.89 -2.15 10.49
N PHE A 234 -1.48 -1.07 10.96
CA PHE A 234 -2.22 -0.97 12.21
C PHE A 234 -3.70 -0.85 11.91
N LEU A 235 -4.52 -1.58 12.67
CA LEU A 235 -5.98 -1.49 12.58
C LEU A 235 -6.56 -1.37 13.99
N ILE A 236 -7.46 -0.42 14.18
CA ILE A 236 -8.26 -0.33 15.40
C ILE A 236 -9.74 -0.51 15.06
N TYR A 237 -10.45 -1.18 15.94
CA TYR A 237 -11.87 -1.42 15.80
C TYR A 237 -12.56 -1.39 17.18
N SER A 238 -13.51 -0.48 17.32
CA SER A 238 -14.27 -0.30 18.55
C SER A 238 -15.76 -0.47 18.25
N ASN A 239 -16.35 -1.57 18.69
CA ASN A 239 -17.78 -1.82 18.53
C ASN A 239 -18.47 -1.97 19.88
N LYS A 240 -19.51 -1.14 20.13
CA LYS A 240 -20.32 -1.21 21.35
C LYS A 240 -21.08 -2.54 21.53
N PHE A 241 -21.35 -3.22 20.42
CA PHE A 241 -22.23 -4.40 20.38
C PHE A 241 -21.49 -5.74 20.34
N ARG A 242 -20.16 -5.72 20.28
CA ARG A 242 -19.38 -6.96 20.27
C ARG A 242 -19.47 -7.65 21.64
N LYS A 243 -20.40 -8.61 21.78
CA LYS A 243 -20.46 -9.47 22.96
C LYS A 243 -19.14 -10.25 23.04
N LYS A 244 -18.55 -10.32 24.25
CA LYS A 244 -17.47 -11.28 24.52
C LYS A 244 -18.02 -12.68 24.24
N TYR A 245 -17.44 -13.37 23.28
CA TYR A 245 -17.60 -14.81 23.10
C TYR A 245 -16.72 -15.52 24.13
#